data_e0f1aa8c77378fe1ddf83b662cf78250
#
_entry.id   e0f1aa8c77378fe1ddf83b662cf78250
#
_cell.length_a   1.000
_cell.length_b   1.000
_cell.length_c   1.000
_cell.angle_alpha   90.00
_cell.angle_beta   90.00
_cell.angle_gamma   90.00
#
_symmetry.space_group_name_H-M   'P 1'
#
loop_
_entity.id
_entity.type
_entity.pdbx_description
1 polymer ?
#
loop_
_entity_poly.entity_id
_entity_poly.type
_entity_poly.pdbx_seq_one_letter_code
_entity_poly.pdbx_strand_id
1 'polypeptide(L)'
;MISETLKSQLAVLFILMTIFVSQKFVRVLSDASEGDIPGAIIFQLLSLNLPALLSLILPLSLFLGILLAHGRIYADNEMTVLHACGVSEWYVTRVTLVLSLILALITASFTLWLVPWSLDQEQKLEDKARSESGLTALMPGRFQQASNQKAVIFVQRVGDEGDLEEVFVAQHTHNQGELQSGSVVMAKTGKVISETTGSQWLELGQGKRYAGDDDSYQMMSFDSYQLQIKEQQASEQLRKLEAYPTVELLSRKEPAAVAELQWRIAIPLAMPLLTLIAVPLSRVNPRQGKFGRMAPALLIYLGYFLLLMAAKSAIRDGVIPPIIGLWWIHFILLIFGLALVGKGRPLGLRLLANLRFGAARGH
;
A
#
# COMPACT_ATOMS: atom_id res chain seq x y z
N MET A 1 16.42 14.68 -25.43
CA MET A 1 15.29 13.77 -25.17
C MET A 1 15.42 13.04 -23.84
N ILE A 2 16.36 12.07 -23.67
CA ILE A 2 16.50 11.29 -22.41
C ILE A 2 16.63 12.23 -21.20
N SER A 3 17.54 13.21 -21.25
CA SER A 3 17.74 14.17 -20.17
C SER A 3 16.46 14.96 -19.82
N GLU A 4 15.70 15.39 -20.84
CA GLU A 4 14.46 16.14 -20.64
C GLU A 4 13.36 15.24 -20.04
N THR A 5 13.25 13.98 -20.51
CA THR A 5 12.32 13.02 -19.94
C THR A 5 12.68 12.72 -18.49
N LEU A 6 13.97 12.51 -18.19
CA LEU A 6 14.43 12.24 -16.83
C LEU A 6 14.20 13.43 -15.89
N LYS A 7 14.49 14.67 -16.33
CA LYS A 7 14.20 15.87 -15.54
C LYS A 7 12.70 16.01 -15.22
N SER A 8 11.86 15.82 -16.24
CA SER A 8 10.40 15.88 -16.06
C SER A 8 9.92 14.77 -15.14
N GLN A 9 10.44 13.55 -15.28
CA GLN A 9 10.12 12.43 -14.40
C GLN A 9 10.54 12.71 -12.95
N LEU A 10 11.75 13.20 -12.72
CA LEU A 10 12.24 13.52 -11.38
C LEU A 10 11.42 14.64 -10.72
N ALA A 11 11.01 15.65 -11.49
CA ALA A 11 10.12 16.70 -10.98
C ALA A 11 8.76 16.13 -10.56
N VAL A 12 8.15 15.30 -11.41
CA VAL A 12 6.88 14.62 -11.09
C VAL A 12 7.04 13.68 -9.90
N LEU A 13 8.12 12.89 -9.88
CA LEU A 13 8.45 11.99 -8.78
C LEU A 13 8.54 12.74 -7.45
N PHE A 14 9.26 13.86 -7.43
CA PHE A 14 9.42 14.67 -6.23
C PHE A 14 8.07 15.21 -5.72
N ILE A 15 7.23 15.75 -6.63
CA ILE A 15 5.90 16.25 -6.26
C ILE A 15 5.02 15.13 -5.69
N LEU A 16 4.95 13.99 -6.39
CA LEU A 16 4.13 12.86 -5.94
C LEU A 16 4.65 12.27 -4.62
N MET A 17 5.98 12.11 -4.49
CA MET A 17 6.59 11.65 -3.23
C MET A 17 6.24 12.58 -2.07
N THR A 18 6.32 13.91 -2.26
CA THR A 18 5.95 14.87 -1.22
C THR A 18 4.49 14.68 -0.79
N ILE A 19 3.57 14.51 -1.74
CA ILE A 19 2.14 14.29 -1.45
C ILE A 19 1.94 12.98 -0.67
N PHE A 20 2.47 11.87 -1.16
CA PHE A 20 2.22 10.55 -0.55
C PHE A 20 2.95 10.39 0.79
N VAL A 21 4.16 10.94 0.93
CA VAL A 21 4.88 10.96 2.22
C VAL A 21 4.14 11.81 3.24
N SER A 22 3.59 12.97 2.84
CA SER A 22 2.77 13.80 3.73
C SER A 22 1.49 13.07 4.17
N GLN A 23 0.81 12.37 3.26
CA GLN A 23 -0.36 11.55 3.61
C GLN A 23 0.00 10.41 4.58
N LYS A 24 1.11 9.70 4.33
CA LYS A 24 1.58 8.63 5.23
C LYS A 24 1.97 9.19 6.59
N PHE A 25 2.64 10.35 6.62
CA PHE A 25 3.02 11.03 7.87
C PHE A 25 1.79 11.39 8.71
N VAL A 26 0.75 11.97 8.11
CA VAL A 26 -0.51 12.29 8.81
C VAL A 26 -1.14 11.02 9.39
N ARG A 27 -1.14 9.92 8.65
CA ARG A 27 -1.67 8.63 9.14
C ARG A 27 -0.88 8.10 10.32
N VAL A 28 0.46 8.01 10.21
CA VAL A 28 1.33 7.54 11.29
C VAL A 28 1.22 8.45 12.52
N LEU A 29 1.04 9.76 12.32
CA LEU A 29 0.82 10.70 13.42
C LEU A 29 -0.54 10.49 14.10
N SER A 30 -1.59 10.15 13.33
CA SER A 30 -2.90 9.75 13.88
C SER A 30 -2.77 8.52 14.76
N ASP A 31 -2.15 7.46 14.23
CA ASP A 31 -1.92 6.20 14.96
C ASP A 31 -1.12 6.44 16.26
N ALA A 32 -0.12 7.35 16.21
CA ALA A 32 0.63 7.76 17.40
C ALA A 32 -0.20 8.59 18.39
N SER A 33 -1.13 9.44 17.90
CA SER A 33 -2.00 10.24 18.77
C SER A 33 -3.08 9.38 19.45
N GLU A 34 -3.43 8.25 18.86
CA GLU A 34 -4.33 7.24 19.43
C GLU A 34 -3.63 6.34 20.46
N GLY A 35 -2.29 6.42 20.54
CA GLY A 35 -1.47 5.65 21.47
C GLY A 35 -1.01 4.30 20.92
N ASP A 36 -1.35 3.96 19.69
CA ASP A 36 -0.99 2.69 19.07
C ASP A 36 0.52 2.57 18.78
N ILE A 37 1.18 3.73 18.59
CA ILE A 37 2.59 3.82 18.23
C ILE A 37 3.30 4.87 19.09
N PRO A 38 4.45 4.55 19.73
CA PRO A 38 5.25 5.54 20.42
C PRO A 38 5.77 6.64 19.48
N GLY A 39 5.67 7.91 19.89
CA GLY A 39 6.13 9.03 19.07
C GLY A 39 7.60 8.97 18.64
N ALA A 40 8.44 8.31 19.47
CA ALA A 40 9.87 8.16 19.21
C ALA A 40 10.21 7.39 17.91
N ILE A 41 9.34 6.49 17.44
CA ILE A 41 9.59 5.64 16.26
C ILE A 41 8.92 6.15 14.98
N ILE A 42 8.15 7.25 15.04
CA ILE A 42 7.40 7.79 13.88
C ILE A 42 8.32 8.01 12.66
N PHE A 43 9.46 8.67 12.88
CA PHE A 43 10.39 8.96 11.79
C PHE A 43 11.01 7.70 11.19
N GLN A 44 11.29 6.71 12.03
CA GLN A 44 11.84 5.43 11.59
C GLN A 44 10.80 4.63 10.76
N LEU A 45 9.54 4.57 11.22
CA LEU A 45 8.44 3.96 10.46
C LEU A 45 8.23 4.66 9.12
N LEU A 46 8.26 6.00 9.10
CA LEU A 46 8.12 6.76 7.88
C LEU A 46 9.24 6.45 6.88
N SER A 47 10.50 6.39 7.35
CA SER A 47 11.65 6.09 6.50
C SER A 47 11.59 4.67 5.91
N LEU A 48 11.12 3.69 6.68
CA LEU A 48 10.94 2.30 6.22
C LEU A 48 9.82 2.15 5.18
N ASN A 49 8.86 3.07 5.14
CA ASN A 49 7.81 3.08 4.11
C ASN A 49 8.25 3.72 2.79
N LEU A 50 9.34 4.51 2.76
CA LEU A 50 9.79 5.19 1.53
C LEU A 50 10.04 4.26 0.35
N PRO A 51 10.71 3.09 0.49
CA PRO A 51 10.94 2.18 -0.63
C PRO A 51 9.65 1.68 -1.28
N ALA A 52 8.64 1.36 -0.48
CA ALA A 52 7.34 0.89 -0.97
C ALA A 52 6.62 2.01 -1.75
N LEU A 53 6.57 3.22 -1.21
CA LEU A 53 6.00 4.38 -1.89
C LEU A 53 6.74 4.68 -3.20
N LEU A 54 8.07 4.69 -3.16
CA LEU A 54 8.89 4.97 -4.33
C LEU A 54 8.65 3.96 -5.45
N SER A 55 8.61 2.66 -5.13
CA SER A 55 8.36 1.60 -6.11
C SER A 55 7.01 1.74 -6.81
N LEU A 56 5.98 2.20 -6.09
CA LEU A 56 4.64 2.40 -6.61
C LEU A 56 4.51 3.66 -7.48
N ILE A 57 5.24 4.72 -7.11
CA ILE A 57 5.15 6.03 -7.78
C ILE A 57 6.04 6.08 -9.03
N LEU A 58 7.14 5.31 -9.09
CA LEU A 58 8.07 5.31 -10.22
C LEU A 58 7.40 5.06 -11.58
N PRO A 59 6.51 4.07 -11.78
CA PRO A 59 5.83 3.88 -13.07
C PRO A 59 4.96 5.08 -13.47
N LEU A 60 4.22 5.65 -12.51
CA LEU A 60 3.38 6.83 -12.75
C LEU A 60 4.22 8.06 -13.10
N SER A 61 5.30 8.29 -12.35
CA SER A 61 6.18 9.44 -12.59
C SER A 61 6.88 9.36 -13.95
N LEU A 62 7.29 8.15 -14.38
CA LEU A 62 7.84 7.94 -15.71
C LEU A 62 6.79 8.21 -16.79
N PHE A 63 5.60 7.66 -16.65
CA PHE A 63 4.50 7.83 -17.58
C PHE A 63 4.15 9.32 -17.78
N LEU A 64 3.96 10.05 -16.70
CA LEU A 64 3.69 11.50 -16.73
C LEU A 64 4.93 12.30 -17.20
N GLY A 65 6.12 11.89 -16.81
CA GLY A 65 7.38 12.51 -17.25
C GLY A 65 7.56 12.45 -18.76
N ILE A 66 7.23 11.29 -19.38
CA ILE A 66 7.26 11.14 -20.85
C ILE A 66 6.23 12.07 -21.49
N LEU A 67 4.97 12.07 -20.97
CA LEU A 67 3.92 12.93 -21.53
C LEU A 67 4.29 14.41 -21.46
N LEU A 68 4.86 14.88 -20.36
CA LEU A 68 5.26 16.27 -20.17
C LEU A 68 6.45 16.64 -21.05
N ALA A 69 7.51 15.82 -21.04
CA ALA A 69 8.73 16.10 -21.80
C ALA A 69 8.48 16.07 -23.30
N HIS A 70 7.88 14.98 -23.80
CA HIS A 70 7.62 14.85 -25.23
C HIS A 70 6.50 15.80 -25.67
N GLY A 71 5.46 16.00 -24.84
CA GLY A 71 4.39 16.98 -25.11
C GLY A 71 4.95 18.40 -25.30
N ARG A 72 5.98 18.79 -24.51
CA ARG A 72 6.67 20.06 -24.69
C ARG A 72 7.44 20.10 -26.01
N ILE A 73 8.22 19.06 -26.32
CA ILE A 73 8.98 18.95 -27.57
C ILE A 73 8.06 19.04 -28.80
N TYR A 74 6.85 18.47 -28.73
CA TYR A 74 5.83 18.61 -29.79
C TYR A 74 5.23 20.02 -29.83
N ALA A 75 4.89 20.62 -28.70
CA ALA A 75 4.31 21.97 -28.63
C ALA A 75 5.27 23.05 -29.15
N ASP A 76 6.58 22.89 -28.89
CA ASP A 76 7.62 23.80 -29.32
C ASP A 76 8.08 23.52 -30.78
N ASN A 77 7.42 22.61 -31.51
CA ASN A 77 7.74 22.16 -32.89
C ASN A 77 9.12 21.49 -33.05
N GLU A 78 9.87 21.26 -31.97
CA GLU A 78 11.18 20.63 -32.04
C GLU A 78 11.09 19.20 -32.63
N MET A 79 10.02 18.46 -32.33
CA MET A 79 9.81 17.13 -32.88
C MET A 79 9.62 17.16 -34.42
N THR A 80 8.97 18.20 -34.93
CA THR A 80 8.80 18.38 -36.38
C THR A 80 10.14 18.60 -37.08
N VAL A 81 11.04 19.38 -36.47
CA VAL A 81 12.42 19.58 -36.96
C VAL A 81 13.20 18.27 -36.94
N LEU A 82 13.12 17.49 -35.84
CA LEU A 82 13.76 16.19 -35.72
C LEU A 82 13.30 15.23 -36.82
N HIS A 83 11.99 15.20 -37.12
CA HIS A 83 11.43 14.38 -38.20
C HIS A 83 11.90 14.85 -39.58
N ALA A 84 12.01 16.16 -39.81
CA ALA A 84 12.57 16.72 -41.04
C ALA A 84 14.05 16.33 -41.24
N CYS A 85 14.81 16.18 -40.12
CA CYS A 85 16.17 15.66 -40.13
C CYS A 85 16.28 14.13 -40.25
N GLY A 86 15.16 13.42 -40.48
CA GLY A 86 15.16 11.96 -40.69
C GLY A 86 15.03 11.14 -39.41
N VAL A 87 14.84 11.72 -38.23
CA VAL A 87 14.61 10.98 -37.00
C VAL A 87 13.22 10.39 -37.03
N SER A 88 13.12 9.05 -37.03
CA SER A 88 11.82 8.36 -37.02
C SER A 88 11.20 8.33 -35.64
N GLU A 89 9.85 8.28 -35.59
CA GLU A 89 9.12 8.09 -34.32
C GLU A 89 9.50 6.79 -33.60
N TRP A 90 9.92 5.77 -34.36
CA TRP A 90 10.43 4.53 -33.78
C TRP A 90 11.75 4.72 -33.05
N TYR A 91 12.60 5.56 -33.57
CA TYR A 91 13.84 5.90 -32.88
C TYR A 91 13.53 6.58 -31.55
N VAL A 92 12.59 7.54 -31.54
CA VAL A 92 12.11 8.20 -30.32
C VAL A 92 11.57 7.18 -29.30
N THR A 93 10.71 6.26 -29.78
CA THR A 93 10.14 5.20 -28.92
C THR A 93 11.21 4.28 -28.37
N ARG A 94 12.18 3.85 -29.22
CA ARG A 94 13.27 2.96 -28.80
C ARG A 94 14.17 3.62 -27.75
N VAL A 95 14.53 4.88 -27.94
CA VAL A 95 15.36 5.63 -26.99
C VAL A 95 14.67 5.78 -25.62
N THR A 96 13.37 6.08 -25.64
CA THR A 96 12.57 6.18 -24.41
C THR A 96 12.36 4.81 -23.75
N LEU A 97 12.23 3.73 -24.54
CA LEU A 97 12.16 2.35 -24.03
C LEU A 97 13.46 1.94 -23.32
N VAL A 98 14.62 2.31 -23.85
CA VAL A 98 15.90 2.03 -23.16
C VAL A 98 15.93 2.70 -21.79
N LEU A 99 15.51 3.98 -21.68
CA LEU A 99 15.39 4.66 -20.41
C LEU A 99 14.41 3.92 -19.48
N SER A 100 13.25 3.53 -19.99
CA SER A 100 12.24 2.84 -19.19
C SER A 100 12.69 1.44 -18.71
N LEU A 101 13.50 0.73 -19.51
CA LEU A 101 14.08 -0.55 -19.10
C LEU A 101 15.10 -0.39 -17.98
N ILE A 102 15.95 0.63 -18.05
CA ILE A 102 16.90 0.94 -16.96
C ILE A 102 16.13 1.23 -15.67
N LEU A 103 15.09 2.07 -15.74
CA LEU A 103 14.27 2.41 -14.59
C LEU A 103 13.42 1.20 -14.10
N ALA A 104 12.98 0.34 -15.02
CA ALA A 104 12.31 -0.92 -14.67
C ALA A 104 13.23 -1.86 -13.88
N LEU A 105 14.51 -1.96 -14.23
CA LEU A 105 15.49 -2.74 -13.47
C LEU A 105 15.72 -2.16 -12.07
N ILE A 106 15.80 -0.84 -11.95
CA ILE A 106 15.87 -0.16 -10.66
C ILE A 106 14.61 -0.46 -9.84
N THR A 107 13.42 -0.32 -10.45
CA THR A 107 12.15 -0.60 -9.78
C THR A 107 12.05 -2.08 -9.39
N ALA A 108 12.55 -3.01 -10.22
CA ALA A 108 12.59 -4.43 -9.91
C ALA A 108 13.46 -4.72 -8.67
N SER A 109 14.62 -4.07 -8.53
CA SER A 109 15.45 -4.22 -7.33
C SER A 109 14.74 -3.71 -6.09
N PHE A 110 13.95 -2.63 -6.20
CA PHE A 110 13.10 -2.15 -5.11
C PHE A 110 12.00 -3.17 -4.76
N THR A 111 11.18 -3.57 -5.72
CA THR A 111 10.01 -4.43 -5.46
C THR A 111 10.39 -5.84 -5.01
N LEU A 112 11.48 -6.42 -5.55
CA LEU A 112 11.88 -7.78 -5.26
C LEU A 112 12.72 -7.92 -3.98
N TRP A 113 13.42 -6.87 -3.57
CA TRP A 113 14.37 -6.96 -2.47
C TRP A 113 14.16 -5.88 -1.40
N LEU A 114 14.24 -4.60 -1.77
CA LEU A 114 14.27 -3.51 -0.79
C LEU A 114 12.91 -3.34 -0.07
N VAL A 115 11.80 -3.43 -0.81
CA VAL A 115 10.45 -3.31 -0.25
C VAL A 115 10.15 -4.42 0.76
N PRO A 116 10.29 -5.71 0.43
CA PRO A 116 10.03 -6.76 1.43
C PRO A 116 10.94 -6.64 2.65
N TRP A 117 12.20 -6.26 2.48
CA TRP A 117 13.12 -6.03 3.60
C TRP A 117 12.64 -4.86 4.48
N SER A 118 12.26 -3.73 3.88
CA SER A 118 11.81 -2.56 4.66
C SER A 118 10.51 -2.83 5.41
N LEU A 119 9.56 -3.55 4.80
CA LEU A 119 8.30 -3.94 5.45
C LEU A 119 8.53 -4.95 6.58
N ASP A 120 9.50 -5.85 6.45
CA ASP A 120 9.89 -6.77 7.53
C ASP A 120 10.49 -6.00 8.72
N GLN A 121 11.33 -4.99 8.46
CA GLN A 121 11.86 -4.14 9.53
C GLN A 121 10.77 -3.26 10.17
N GLU A 122 9.84 -2.74 9.36
CA GLU A 122 8.68 -2.00 9.85
C GLU A 122 7.86 -2.85 10.82
N GLN A 123 7.51 -4.07 10.43
CA GLN A 123 6.75 -5.00 11.26
C GLN A 123 7.48 -5.34 12.58
N LYS A 124 8.78 -5.65 12.50
CA LYS A 124 9.59 -5.90 13.70
C LYS A 124 9.65 -4.70 14.65
N LEU A 125 9.72 -3.48 14.08
CA LEU A 125 9.73 -2.25 14.87
C LEU A 125 8.38 -2.01 15.55
N GLU A 126 7.27 -2.22 14.83
CA GLU A 126 5.92 -2.14 15.40
C GLU A 126 5.73 -3.18 16.49
N ASP A 127 6.13 -4.43 16.27
CA ASP A 127 6.00 -5.53 17.25
C ASP A 127 6.82 -5.24 18.51
N LYS A 128 8.06 -4.74 18.33
CA LYS A 128 8.90 -4.32 19.44
C LYS A 128 8.26 -3.17 20.23
N ALA A 129 7.79 -2.13 19.54
CA ALA A 129 7.14 -1.01 20.16
C ALA A 129 5.88 -1.44 20.94
N ARG A 130 5.06 -2.30 20.36
CA ARG A 130 3.87 -2.85 21.04
C ARG A 130 4.24 -3.73 22.23
N SER A 131 5.35 -4.45 22.19
CA SER A 131 5.81 -5.28 23.29
C SER A 131 6.36 -4.42 24.45
N GLU A 132 7.06 -3.34 24.14
CA GLU A 132 7.60 -2.41 25.12
C GLU A 132 6.53 -1.46 25.67
N SER A 133 5.55 -1.07 24.85
CA SER A 133 4.46 -0.16 25.23
C SER A 133 3.38 -0.80 26.10
N GLY A 134 3.39 -2.11 26.24
CA GLY A 134 2.36 -2.83 27.01
C GLY A 134 2.16 -2.38 28.45
N LEU A 135 3.13 -1.66 29.02
CA LEU A 135 3.07 -1.09 30.36
C LEU A 135 2.91 0.43 30.38
N THR A 136 3.35 1.13 29.32
CA THR A 136 3.38 2.60 29.25
C THR A 136 2.22 3.21 28.45
N ALA A 137 1.40 2.39 27.79
CA ALA A 137 0.37 2.86 26.86
C ALA A 137 -0.99 3.13 27.51
N LEU A 138 -1.16 2.91 28.81
CA LEU A 138 -2.39 3.34 29.49
C LEU A 138 -2.36 4.86 29.67
N MET A 139 -2.96 5.57 28.71
CA MET A 139 -3.09 7.03 28.78
C MET A 139 -4.19 7.40 29.77
N PRO A 140 -3.90 8.22 30.80
CA PRO A 140 -4.92 8.66 31.74
C PRO A 140 -6.01 9.47 31.03
N GLY A 141 -7.26 9.29 31.49
CA GLY A 141 -8.40 10.06 31.01
C GLY A 141 -9.00 9.61 29.67
N ARG A 142 -8.59 8.46 29.13
CA ARG A 142 -9.11 7.92 27.87
C ARG A 142 -9.57 6.47 27.99
N PHE A 143 -10.60 6.09 27.23
CA PHE A 143 -10.99 4.70 27.05
C PHE A 143 -10.07 4.05 26.04
N GLN A 144 -9.49 2.94 26.39
CA GLN A 144 -8.57 2.17 25.54
C GLN A 144 -9.02 0.72 25.45
N GLN A 145 -8.93 0.14 24.28
CA GLN A 145 -9.27 -1.26 24.08
C GLN A 145 -8.07 -2.13 24.41
N ALA A 146 -8.27 -3.17 25.23
CA ALA A 146 -7.23 -4.16 25.51
C ALA A 146 -6.81 -4.89 24.23
N SER A 147 -5.55 -5.35 24.18
CA SER A 147 -4.98 -6.02 23.00
C SER A 147 -5.75 -7.27 22.57
N ASN A 148 -6.47 -7.91 23.48
CA ASN A 148 -7.34 -9.05 23.18
C ASN A 148 -8.73 -8.68 22.63
N GLN A 149 -9.03 -7.38 22.47
CA GLN A 149 -10.33 -6.83 22.02
C GLN A 149 -11.53 -7.22 22.88
N LYS A 150 -11.33 -7.90 24.00
CA LYS A 150 -12.40 -8.39 24.91
C LYS A 150 -12.70 -7.43 26.06
N ALA A 151 -11.87 -6.41 26.26
CA ALA A 151 -12.04 -5.44 27.34
C ALA A 151 -11.75 -4.02 26.89
N VAL A 152 -12.48 -3.07 27.45
CA VAL A 152 -12.21 -1.62 27.36
C VAL A 152 -11.76 -1.16 28.73
N ILE A 153 -10.62 -0.51 28.79
CA ILE A 153 -9.98 -0.05 30.04
C ILE A 153 -9.98 1.47 30.03
N PHE A 154 -10.32 2.06 31.16
CA PHE A 154 -10.18 3.48 31.44
C PHE A 154 -9.41 3.64 32.75
N VAL A 155 -8.42 4.52 32.74
CA VAL A 155 -7.61 4.85 33.92
C VAL A 155 -7.66 6.35 34.13
N GLN A 156 -7.99 6.80 35.34
CA GLN A 156 -8.12 8.22 35.62
C GLN A 156 -6.75 8.88 35.79
N ARG A 157 -5.82 8.23 36.48
CA ARG A 157 -4.45 8.70 36.70
C ARG A 157 -3.46 7.54 36.69
N VAL A 158 -2.25 7.86 36.25
CA VAL A 158 -1.10 6.95 36.29
C VAL A 158 -0.04 7.60 37.15
N GLY A 159 0.38 6.93 38.22
CA GLY A 159 1.42 7.39 39.13
C GLY A 159 2.83 7.24 38.55
N ASP A 160 3.82 7.85 39.15
CA ASP A 160 5.22 7.88 38.70
C ASP A 160 5.89 6.50 38.65
N GLU A 161 5.40 5.52 39.42
CA GLU A 161 5.89 4.13 39.43
C GLU A 161 5.06 3.21 38.54
N GLY A 162 4.12 3.76 37.73
CA GLY A 162 3.24 3.00 36.86
C GLY A 162 2.02 2.39 37.57
N ASP A 163 1.77 2.79 38.81
CA ASP A 163 0.55 2.42 39.52
C ASP A 163 -0.64 3.19 38.98
N LEU A 164 -1.77 2.47 38.79
CA LEU A 164 -2.97 3.01 38.21
C LEU A 164 -3.97 3.39 39.31
N GLU A 165 -4.55 4.59 39.20
CA GLU A 165 -5.60 5.04 40.11
C GLU A 165 -6.93 5.17 39.40
N GLU A 166 -8.02 4.73 40.07
CA GLU A 166 -9.38 4.78 39.58
C GLU A 166 -9.51 4.07 38.21
N VAL A 167 -9.42 2.74 38.23
CA VAL A 167 -9.45 1.89 37.04
C VAL A 167 -10.86 1.40 36.80
N PHE A 168 -11.34 1.59 35.58
CA PHE A 168 -12.60 1.05 35.09
C PHE A 168 -12.31 0.08 33.95
N VAL A 169 -12.89 -1.12 34.00
CA VAL A 169 -12.75 -2.13 32.95
C VAL A 169 -14.11 -2.66 32.58
N ALA A 170 -14.51 -2.50 31.32
CA ALA A 170 -15.69 -3.13 30.76
C ALA A 170 -15.28 -4.32 29.89
N GLN A 171 -15.85 -5.50 30.17
CA GLN A 171 -15.60 -6.72 29.40
C GLN A 171 -16.88 -7.18 28.70
N HIS A 172 -16.72 -7.64 27.48
CA HIS A 172 -17.79 -8.29 26.72
C HIS A 172 -17.37 -9.74 26.42
N THR A 173 -18.19 -10.69 26.80
CA THR A 173 -18.00 -12.09 26.42
C THR A 173 -18.86 -12.38 25.19
N HIS A 174 -18.21 -12.66 24.07
CA HIS A 174 -18.86 -13.04 22.81
C HIS A 174 -18.82 -14.56 22.69
N ASN A 175 -19.97 -15.20 22.69
CA ASN A 175 -20.08 -16.63 22.37
C ASN A 175 -21.04 -16.79 21.21
N GLN A 176 -20.57 -17.30 20.08
CA GLN A 176 -21.34 -17.65 18.86
C GLN A 176 -22.29 -16.55 18.29
N GLY A 177 -21.89 -15.27 18.35
CA GLY A 177 -22.64 -14.21 17.67
C GLY A 177 -23.75 -13.53 18.49
N GLU A 178 -24.00 -13.94 19.74
CA GLU A 178 -24.90 -13.24 20.66
C GLU A 178 -24.09 -12.58 21.80
N LEU A 179 -24.49 -11.35 22.16
CA LEU A 179 -23.99 -10.60 23.32
C LEU A 179 -24.55 -11.26 24.59
N GLN A 180 -23.80 -12.18 25.21
CA GLN A 180 -24.32 -13.03 26.25
C GLN A 180 -24.04 -12.61 27.69
N SER A 181 -23.07 -11.77 27.98
CA SER A 181 -22.94 -11.08 29.28
C SER A 181 -21.88 -9.99 29.25
N GLY A 182 -22.19 -8.84 29.79
CA GLY A 182 -21.23 -7.77 30.06
C GLY A 182 -20.78 -7.80 31.53
N SER A 183 -19.53 -7.60 31.82
CA SER A 183 -19.07 -7.33 33.16
C SER A 183 -18.30 -6.04 33.23
N VAL A 184 -18.56 -5.28 34.31
CA VAL A 184 -17.87 -4.02 34.61
C VAL A 184 -17.11 -4.19 35.92
N VAL A 185 -15.85 -3.83 35.90
CA VAL A 185 -14.97 -3.83 37.09
C VAL A 185 -14.54 -2.42 37.38
N MET A 186 -14.71 -1.98 38.61
CA MET A 186 -14.24 -0.71 39.12
C MET A 186 -13.27 -0.98 40.29
N ALA A 187 -12.08 -0.42 40.21
CA ALA A 187 -11.04 -0.59 41.24
C ALA A 187 -10.38 0.74 41.57
N LYS A 188 -9.99 0.91 42.83
CA LYS A 188 -9.31 2.11 43.29
C LYS A 188 -7.87 2.15 42.85
N THR A 189 -7.21 0.98 42.78
CA THR A 189 -5.82 0.84 42.41
C THR A 189 -5.67 -0.26 41.37
N GLY A 190 -4.66 -0.14 40.51
CA GLY A 190 -4.30 -1.16 39.55
C GLY A 190 -2.80 -1.18 39.30
N LYS A 191 -2.29 -2.34 38.92
CA LYS A 191 -0.90 -2.52 38.52
C LYS A 191 -0.82 -3.49 37.36
N VAL A 192 -0.02 -3.15 36.36
CA VAL A 192 0.20 -4.09 35.25
C VAL A 192 1.39 -4.98 35.59
N ILE A 193 1.19 -6.27 35.56
CA ILE A 193 2.22 -7.30 35.80
C ILE A 193 2.51 -7.97 34.46
N SER A 194 3.77 -7.93 34.05
CA SER A 194 4.25 -8.66 32.87
C SER A 194 4.97 -9.92 33.30
N GLU A 195 4.50 -11.06 32.81
CA GLU A 195 5.21 -12.33 32.98
C GLU A 195 6.35 -12.46 31.95
N THR A 196 7.39 -13.19 32.33
CA THR A 196 8.52 -13.54 31.43
C THR A 196 8.11 -14.25 30.16
N THR A 197 6.91 -14.82 30.15
CA THR A 197 6.27 -15.49 29.00
C THR A 197 5.58 -14.56 28.01
N GLY A 198 5.53 -13.22 28.30
CA GLY A 198 4.90 -12.22 27.40
C GLY A 198 3.41 -12.00 27.63
N SER A 199 2.79 -12.72 28.56
CA SER A 199 1.43 -12.45 29.04
C SER A 199 1.42 -11.23 29.95
N GLN A 200 0.39 -10.38 29.82
CA GLN A 200 0.24 -9.20 30.69
C GLN A 200 -1.06 -9.30 31.45
N TRP A 201 -0.94 -9.08 32.74
CA TRP A 201 -2.06 -9.12 33.69
C TRP A 201 -2.25 -7.73 34.32
N LEU A 202 -3.49 -7.33 34.44
CA LEU A 202 -3.91 -6.17 35.22
C LEU A 202 -4.37 -6.66 36.58
N GLU A 203 -3.59 -6.39 37.61
CA GLU A 203 -3.97 -6.61 38.98
C GLU A 203 -4.70 -5.37 39.50
N LEU A 204 -5.93 -5.55 39.89
CA LEU A 204 -6.84 -4.53 40.39
C LEU A 204 -7.01 -4.69 41.91
N GLY A 205 -6.83 -3.62 42.66
CA GLY A 205 -6.97 -3.62 44.10
C GLY A 205 -8.20 -2.85 44.57
N GLN A 206 -8.83 -3.35 45.65
CA GLN A 206 -9.99 -2.73 46.35
C GLN A 206 -11.12 -2.32 45.36
N GLY A 207 -11.78 -3.28 44.76
CA GLY A 207 -12.76 -3.00 43.73
C GLY A 207 -14.08 -3.74 43.89
N LYS A 208 -14.96 -3.46 42.92
CA LYS A 208 -16.25 -4.13 42.72
C LYS A 208 -16.39 -4.58 41.28
N ARG A 209 -16.87 -5.81 41.11
CA ARG A 209 -17.25 -6.35 39.82
C ARG A 209 -18.75 -6.45 39.74
N TYR A 210 -19.30 -5.91 38.66
CA TYR A 210 -20.72 -6.04 38.32
C TYR A 210 -20.79 -6.93 37.07
N ALA A 211 -21.47 -8.06 37.18
CA ALA A 211 -21.73 -8.95 36.06
C ALA A 211 -23.23 -9.12 35.95
N GLY A 212 -23.80 -9.00 34.76
CA GLY A 212 -25.22 -9.12 34.53
C GLY A 212 -25.52 -9.87 33.25
N ASP A 213 -26.57 -10.65 33.30
CA ASP A 213 -27.30 -11.20 32.17
C ASP A 213 -28.71 -10.57 32.17
N ASP A 214 -29.48 -10.72 31.10
CA ASP A 214 -30.77 -10.04 30.92
C ASP A 214 -31.72 -10.13 32.15
N ASP A 215 -31.60 -11.18 32.98
CA ASP A 215 -32.48 -11.44 34.12
C ASP A 215 -31.80 -11.38 35.52
N SER A 216 -30.48 -11.28 35.61
CA SER A 216 -29.78 -11.31 36.91
C SER A 216 -28.52 -10.47 36.97
N TYR A 217 -28.36 -9.71 38.07
CA TYR A 217 -27.14 -8.95 38.34
C TYR A 217 -26.43 -9.53 39.57
N GLN A 218 -25.11 -9.76 39.38
CA GLN A 218 -24.22 -10.18 40.46
C GLN A 218 -23.24 -9.05 40.77
N MET A 219 -23.15 -8.69 42.03
CA MET A 219 -22.14 -7.75 42.53
C MET A 219 -21.18 -8.50 43.46
N MET A 220 -19.90 -8.44 43.12
CA MET A 220 -18.79 -9.01 43.89
C MET A 220 -17.83 -7.93 44.30
N SER A 221 -17.52 -7.85 45.61
CA SER A 221 -16.41 -7.00 46.10
C SER A 221 -15.17 -7.86 46.26
N PHE A 222 -14.01 -7.30 45.87
CA PHE A 222 -12.74 -8.00 45.93
C PHE A 222 -11.64 -7.09 46.52
N ASP A 223 -10.65 -7.68 47.18
CA ASP A 223 -9.44 -7.02 47.63
C ASP A 223 -8.37 -7.06 46.54
N SER A 224 -8.30 -8.13 45.76
CA SER A 224 -7.45 -8.27 44.57
C SER A 224 -8.21 -9.04 43.49
N TYR A 225 -8.10 -8.55 42.24
CA TYR A 225 -8.69 -9.16 41.06
C TYR A 225 -7.71 -9.07 39.89
N GLN A 226 -7.37 -10.20 39.30
CA GLN A 226 -6.44 -10.24 38.18
C GLN A 226 -7.18 -10.46 36.87
N LEU A 227 -6.87 -9.63 35.90
CA LEU A 227 -7.44 -9.68 34.56
C LEU A 227 -6.33 -9.80 33.53
N GLN A 228 -6.45 -10.76 32.63
CA GLN A 228 -5.52 -10.89 31.52
C GLN A 228 -5.85 -9.86 30.45
N ILE A 229 -4.93 -8.90 30.22
CA ILE A 229 -5.08 -7.84 29.20
C ILE A 229 -4.52 -8.32 27.86
N LYS A 230 -3.43 -9.07 27.91
CA LYS A 230 -2.76 -9.62 26.76
C LYS A 230 -2.59 -11.11 26.96
N GLU A 231 -3.30 -11.87 26.17
CA GLU A 231 -3.08 -13.31 26.08
C GLU A 231 -1.76 -13.50 25.31
N GLN A 232 -0.88 -14.35 25.83
CA GLN A 232 0.15 -14.92 24.96
C GLN A 232 -0.57 -15.80 23.93
N GLN A 233 -1.26 -15.19 23.01
CA GLN A 233 -1.27 -15.83 21.73
C GLN A 233 0.19 -15.82 21.31
N ALA A 234 0.72 -17.02 21.03
CA ALA A 234 1.63 -17.18 19.92
C ALA A 234 0.89 -16.68 18.67
N SER A 235 0.54 -15.41 18.63
CA SER A 235 0.38 -14.68 17.41
C SER A 235 1.84 -14.58 16.92
N GLU A 236 2.27 -15.64 16.24
CA GLU A 236 2.73 -15.39 14.90
C GLU A 236 1.69 -14.43 14.32
N GLN A 237 1.81 -13.14 14.63
CA GLN A 237 1.12 -12.11 13.88
C GLN A 237 1.49 -12.45 12.46
N LEU A 238 0.52 -13.02 11.73
CA LEU A 238 0.75 -13.59 10.42
C LEU A 238 1.53 -12.54 9.65
N ARG A 239 2.82 -12.77 9.50
CA ARG A 239 3.74 -11.85 8.82
C ARG A 239 3.06 -11.45 7.53
N LYS A 240 2.85 -10.16 7.33
CA LYS A 240 2.16 -9.67 6.12
C LYS A 240 2.87 -10.26 4.91
N LEU A 241 2.16 -10.82 3.95
CA LEU A 241 2.76 -11.46 2.77
C LEU A 241 3.71 -10.52 2.02
N GLU A 242 3.44 -9.22 2.09
CA GLU A 242 4.29 -8.18 1.52
C GLU A 242 5.69 -8.10 2.17
N ALA A 243 5.83 -8.56 3.41
CA ALA A 243 7.11 -8.55 4.16
C ALA A 243 7.96 -9.81 3.94
N TYR A 244 7.42 -10.87 3.30
CA TYR A 244 8.19 -12.09 3.04
C TYR A 244 9.27 -11.85 1.97
N PRO A 245 10.49 -12.40 2.12
CA PRO A 245 11.49 -12.39 1.07
C PRO A 245 10.95 -13.02 -0.22
N THR A 246 11.30 -12.46 -1.36
CA THR A 246 10.79 -12.93 -2.66
C THR A 246 11.15 -14.38 -2.92
N VAL A 247 12.33 -14.85 -2.45
CA VAL A 247 12.77 -16.24 -2.58
C VAL A 247 11.83 -17.20 -1.85
N GLU A 248 11.34 -16.80 -0.68
CA GLU A 248 10.40 -17.60 0.10
C GLU A 248 9.02 -17.65 -0.57
N LEU A 249 8.55 -16.54 -1.16
CA LEU A 249 7.29 -16.53 -1.90
C LEU A 249 7.30 -17.46 -3.13
N LEU A 250 8.47 -17.68 -3.77
CA LEU A 250 8.60 -18.61 -4.89
C LEU A 250 8.29 -20.06 -4.52
N SER A 251 8.55 -20.44 -3.26
CA SER A 251 8.29 -21.81 -2.77
C SER A 251 6.83 -22.02 -2.36
N ARG A 252 6.08 -20.94 -2.13
CA ARG A 252 4.69 -20.98 -1.68
C ARG A 252 3.72 -21.10 -2.85
N LYS A 253 2.76 -22.00 -2.74
CA LYS A 253 1.72 -22.24 -3.79
C LYS A 253 0.36 -21.62 -3.43
N GLU A 254 0.25 -20.97 -2.30
CA GLU A 254 -0.97 -20.30 -1.87
C GLU A 254 -1.34 -19.19 -2.84
N PRO A 255 -2.62 -19.04 -3.24
CA PRO A 255 -3.05 -18.01 -4.19
C PRO A 255 -2.63 -16.60 -3.79
N ALA A 256 -2.67 -16.29 -2.49
CA ALA A 256 -2.27 -14.99 -1.97
C ALA A 256 -0.75 -14.72 -2.13
N ALA A 257 0.10 -15.74 -1.91
CA ALA A 257 1.55 -15.63 -2.11
C ALA A 257 1.92 -15.47 -3.59
N VAL A 258 1.23 -16.21 -4.46
CA VAL A 258 1.40 -16.08 -5.91
C VAL A 258 0.95 -14.71 -6.40
N ALA A 259 -0.18 -14.19 -5.89
CA ALA A 259 -0.66 -12.84 -6.22
C ALA A 259 0.37 -11.76 -5.83
N GLU A 260 0.98 -11.89 -4.66
CA GLU A 260 2.01 -10.97 -4.20
C GLU A 260 3.28 -11.05 -5.06
N LEU A 261 3.75 -12.26 -5.38
CA LEU A 261 4.91 -12.45 -6.25
C LEU A 261 4.68 -11.84 -7.64
N GLN A 262 3.52 -12.10 -8.24
CA GLN A 262 3.15 -11.53 -9.54
C GLN A 262 3.06 -10.00 -9.47
N TRP A 263 2.54 -9.45 -8.39
CA TRP A 263 2.48 -8.01 -8.16
C TRP A 263 3.88 -7.36 -8.18
N ARG A 264 4.86 -7.97 -7.50
CA ARG A 264 6.24 -7.48 -7.46
C ARG A 264 6.90 -7.44 -8.84
N ILE A 265 6.56 -8.37 -9.72
CA ILE A 265 7.08 -8.42 -11.10
C ILE A 265 6.26 -7.50 -12.02
N ALA A 266 4.96 -7.37 -11.77
CA ALA A 266 4.05 -6.57 -12.58
C ALA A 266 4.42 -5.08 -12.59
N ILE A 267 4.81 -4.53 -11.44
CA ILE A 267 5.16 -3.10 -11.30
C ILE A 267 6.34 -2.68 -12.20
N PRO A 268 7.50 -3.33 -12.17
CA PRO A 268 8.58 -2.99 -13.08
C PRO A 268 8.25 -3.29 -14.55
N LEU A 269 7.53 -4.37 -14.84
CA LEU A 269 7.11 -4.71 -16.19
C LEU A 269 6.12 -3.69 -16.80
N ALA A 270 5.34 -3.03 -15.96
CA ALA A 270 4.45 -1.95 -16.39
C ALA A 270 5.19 -0.78 -17.05
N MET A 271 6.43 -0.47 -16.63
CA MET A 271 7.15 0.72 -17.10
C MET A 271 7.43 0.72 -18.61
N PRO A 272 8.03 -0.32 -19.22
CA PRO A 272 8.20 -0.36 -20.66
C PRO A 272 6.87 -0.43 -21.41
N LEU A 273 5.86 -1.11 -20.87
CA LEU A 273 4.52 -1.18 -21.49
C LEU A 273 3.83 0.18 -21.51
N LEU A 274 3.87 0.90 -20.39
CA LEU A 274 3.34 2.26 -20.28
C LEU A 274 4.08 3.23 -21.20
N THR A 275 5.39 3.05 -21.40
CA THR A 275 6.19 3.84 -22.34
C THR A 275 5.70 3.69 -23.77
N LEU A 276 5.32 2.46 -24.21
CA LEU A 276 4.74 2.24 -25.53
C LEU A 276 3.43 3.00 -25.74
N ILE A 277 2.73 3.33 -24.67
CA ILE A 277 1.49 4.11 -24.71
C ILE A 277 1.77 5.60 -24.56
N ALA A 278 2.65 5.99 -23.63
CA ALA A 278 2.96 7.39 -23.33
C ALA A 278 3.55 8.12 -24.55
N VAL A 279 4.48 7.50 -25.27
CA VAL A 279 5.14 8.12 -26.43
C VAL A 279 4.14 8.49 -27.54
N PRO A 280 3.26 7.61 -28.04
CA PRO A 280 2.25 8.02 -29.01
C PRO A 280 1.21 9.01 -28.46
N LEU A 281 0.82 8.90 -27.17
CA LEU A 281 -0.13 9.80 -26.55
C LEU A 281 0.43 11.21 -26.33
N SER A 282 1.74 11.34 -26.22
CA SER A 282 2.41 12.65 -26.04
C SER A 282 2.36 13.54 -27.30
N ARG A 283 1.89 13.02 -28.46
CA ARG A 283 1.70 13.78 -29.69
C ARG A 283 0.55 14.75 -29.53
N VAL A 284 0.85 16.00 -29.26
CA VAL A 284 -0.13 17.08 -29.10
C VAL A 284 -0.11 17.99 -30.30
N ASN A 285 -1.27 18.44 -30.77
CA ASN A 285 -1.30 19.53 -31.72
C ASN A 285 -0.91 20.83 -31.04
N PRO A 286 -0.01 21.66 -31.63
CA PRO A 286 0.43 22.91 -31.02
C PRO A 286 -0.71 23.83 -30.57
N ARG A 287 -1.87 23.75 -31.26
CA ARG A 287 -3.07 24.56 -30.92
C ARG A 287 -3.81 24.09 -29.67
N GLN A 288 -3.64 22.83 -29.21
CA GLN A 288 -4.33 22.27 -28.04
C GLN A 288 -3.53 22.42 -26.73
N GLY A 289 -2.30 22.92 -26.82
CA GLY A 289 -1.41 23.06 -25.68
C GLY A 289 -0.87 21.74 -25.14
N LYS A 290 0.18 21.81 -24.34
CA LYS A 290 0.93 20.63 -23.83
C LYS A 290 0.13 19.71 -22.91
N PHE A 291 -0.99 20.16 -22.38
CA PHE A 291 -1.83 19.40 -21.45
C PHE A 291 -3.03 18.70 -22.09
N GLY A 292 -3.31 18.97 -23.37
CA GLY A 292 -4.55 18.53 -24.03
C GLY A 292 -4.81 17.02 -24.02
N ARG A 293 -3.78 16.18 -23.88
CA ARG A 293 -3.90 14.72 -23.79
C ARG A 293 -3.53 14.11 -22.44
N MET A 294 -3.22 14.93 -21.45
CA MET A 294 -2.85 14.42 -20.12
C MET A 294 -4.01 13.74 -19.41
N ALA A 295 -5.22 14.34 -19.46
CA ALA A 295 -6.38 13.76 -18.80
C ALA A 295 -6.75 12.36 -19.35
N PRO A 296 -6.89 12.16 -20.68
CA PRO A 296 -7.11 10.81 -21.23
C PRO A 296 -5.99 9.83 -20.88
N ALA A 297 -4.74 10.26 -20.92
CA ALA A 297 -3.60 9.42 -20.59
C ALA A 297 -3.63 8.99 -19.11
N LEU A 298 -3.92 9.93 -18.21
CA LEU A 298 -4.06 9.64 -16.78
C LEU A 298 -5.20 8.65 -16.50
N LEU A 299 -6.33 8.77 -17.21
CA LEU A 299 -7.45 7.83 -17.08
C LEU A 299 -7.05 6.42 -17.54
N ILE A 300 -6.26 6.29 -18.62
CA ILE A 300 -5.73 4.99 -19.08
C ILE A 300 -4.82 4.40 -18.00
N TYR A 301 -3.90 5.19 -17.44
CA TYR A 301 -3.02 4.75 -16.35
C TYR A 301 -3.83 4.30 -15.13
N LEU A 302 -4.77 5.13 -14.68
CA LEU A 302 -5.60 4.84 -13.51
C LEU A 302 -6.44 3.58 -13.73
N GLY A 303 -7.09 3.45 -14.89
CA GLY A 303 -7.85 2.24 -15.25
C GLY A 303 -6.98 0.98 -15.25
N TYR A 304 -5.79 1.05 -15.84
CA TYR A 304 -4.81 -0.04 -15.81
C TYR A 304 -4.40 -0.41 -14.38
N PHE A 305 -4.08 0.58 -13.55
CA PHE A 305 -3.63 0.34 -12.17
C PHE A 305 -4.75 -0.22 -11.29
N LEU A 306 -5.97 0.32 -11.41
CA LEU A 306 -7.14 -0.22 -10.70
C LEU A 306 -7.46 -1.65 -11.11
N LEU A 307 -7.32 -1.96 -12.42
CA LEU A 307 -7.52 -3.32 -12.92
C LEU A 307 -6.46 -4.29 -12.37
N LEU A 308 -5.20 -3.87 -12.26
CA LEU A 308 -4.15 -4.66 -11.62
C LEU A 308 -4.45 -4.93 -10.13
N MET A 309 -4.89 -3.91 -9.39
CA MET A 309 -5.25 -4.07 -7.97
C MET A 309 -6.46 -5.01 -7.81
N ALA A 310 -7.49 -4.85 -8.64
CA ALA A 310 -8.65 -5.71 -8.62
C ALA A 310 -8.30 -7.17 -8.96
N ALA A 311 -7.45 -7.38 -9.96
CA ALA A 311 -6.98 -8.72 -10.32
C ALA A 311 -6.09 -9.34 -9.23
N LYS A 312 -5.20 -8.57 -8.58
CA LYS A 312 -4.44 -9.04 -7.41
C LYS A 312 -5.37 -9.54 -6.31
N SER A 313 -6.43 -8.78 -5.98
CA SER A 313 -7.43 -9.19 -4.98
C SER A 313 -8.17 -10.45 -5.43
N ALA A 314 -8.62 -10.51 -6.67
CA ALA A 314 -9.35 -11.66 -7.21
C ALA A 314 -8.50 -12.96 -7.23
N ILE A 315 -7.17 -12.85 -7.44
CA ILE A 315 -6.26 -14.01 -7.33
C ILE A 315 -6.13 -14.42 -5.87
N ARG A 316 -5.94 -13.47 -4.97
CA ARG A 316 -5.83 -13.72 -3.52
C ARG A 316 -7.06 -14.43 -2.98
N ASP A 317 -8.24 -14.02 -3.46
CA ASP A 317 -9.54 -14.55 -3.03
C ASP A 317 -9.92 -15.84 -3.80
N GLY A 318 -9.03 -16.34 -4.68
CA GLY A 318 -9.20 -17.60 -5.43
C GLY A 318 -10.19 -17.54 -6.60
N VAL A 319 -10.68 -16.34 -6.97
CA VAL A 319 -11.62 -16.14 -8.09
C VAL A 319 -10.92 -16.29 -9.43
N ILE A 320 -9.69 -15.82 -9.54
CA ILE A 320 -8.88 -15.95 -10.76
C ILE A 320 -7.79 -17.01 -10.53
N PRO A 321 -7.65 -18.02 -11.42
CA PRO A 321 -6.58 -18.99 -11.33
C PRO A 321 -5.19 -18.31 -11.34
N PRO A 322 -4.26 -18.67 -10.43
CA PRO A 322 -2.94 -18.05 -10.33
C PRO A 322 -2.11 -18.13 -11.62
N ILE A 323 -2.36 -19.13 -12.48
CA ILE A 323 -1.66 -19.30 -13.76
C ILE A 323 -1.98 -18.14 -14.73
N ILE A 324 -3.24 -17.73 -14.83
CA ILE A 324 -3.66 -16.59 -15.65
C ILE A 324 -3.14 -15.29 -15.00
N GLY A 325 -3.30 -15.19 -13.68
CA GLY A 325 -2.72 -14.15 -12.85
C GLY A 325 -2.96 -12.73 -13.35
N LEU A 326 -1.92 -11.90 -13.25
CA LEU A 326 -1.92 -10.51 -13.73
C LEU A 326 -1.48 -10.38 -15.21
N TRP A 327 -1.01 -11.47 -15.84
CA TRP A 327 -0.35 -11.42 -17.15
C TRP A 327 -1.25 -11.00 -18.29
N TRP A 328 -2.53 -11.34 -18.24
CA TRP A 328 -3.49 -10.96 -19.28
C TRP A 328 -3.67 -9.44 -19.38
N ILE A 329 -3.56 -8.71 -18.26
CA ILE A 329 -3.66 -7.24 -18.24
C ILE A 329 -2.45 -6.64 -18.96
N HIS A 330 -1.25 -7.16 -18.68
CA HIS A 330 -0.02 -6.73 -19.35
C HIS A 330 -0.06 -7.05 -20.84
N PHE A 331 -0.63 -8.19 -21.23
CA PHE A 331 -0.79 -8.57 -22.63
C PHE A 331 -1.75 -7.63 -23.37
N ILE A 332 -2.87 -7.26 -22.76
CA ILE A 332 -3.80 -6.25 -23.32
C ILE A 332 -3.07 -4.90 -23.46
N LEU A 333 -2.34 -4.48 -22.44
CA LEU A 333 -1.60 -3.23 -22.46
C LEU A 333 -0.52 -3.23 -23.56
N LEU A 334 0.17 -4.35 -23.75
CA LEU A 334 1.16 -4.54 -24.82
C LEU A 334 0.53 -4.40 -26.20
N ILE A 335 -0.57 -5.12 -26.46
CA ILE A 335 -1.28 -5.04 -27.72
C ILE A 335 -1.75 -3.61 -27.99
N PHE A 336 -2.32 -2.97 -26.99
CA PHE A 336 -2.79 -1.59 -27.11
C PHE A 336 -1.63 -0.62 -27.41
N GLY A 337 -0.51 -0.74 -26.70
CA GLY A 337 0.68 0.06 -26.94
C GLY A 337 1.27 -0.15 -28.33
N LEU A 338 1.39 -1.41 -28.77
CA LEU A 338 1.87 -1.73 -30.12
C LEU A 338 0.92 -1.21 -31.21
N ALA A 339 -0.38 -1.28 -31.01
CA ALA A 339 -1.38 -0.72 -31.91
C ALA A 339 -1.25 0.80 -32.05
N LEU A 340 -1.04 1.52 -30.94
CA LEU A 340 -0.81 2.96 -30.95
C LEU A 340 0.49 3.35 -31.68
N VAL A 341 1.57 2.61 -31.44
CA VAL A 341 2.86 2.82 -32.13
C VAL A 341 2.73 2.48 -33.61
N GLY A 342 1.93 1.45 -33.97
CA GLY A 342 1.72 1.01 -35.36
C GLY A 342 0.84 1.95 -36.17
N LYS A 343 -0.09 2.67 -35.54
CA LYS A 343 -1.11 3.50 -36.22
C LYS A 343 -0.52 4.59 -37.14
N GLY A 344 0.68 5.07 -36.87
CA GLY A 344 1.38 6.06 -37.69
C GLY A 344 2.33 5.49 -38.75
N ARG A 345 2.37 4.17 -38.99
CA ARG A 345 3.32 3.51 -39.88
C ARG A 345 2.68 3.04 -41.17
N PRO A 346 3.49 2.93 -42.29
CA PRO A 346 2.99 2.39 -43.57
C PRO A 346 2.38 0.98 -43.42
N LEU A 347 2.95 0.13 -42.57
CA LEU A 347 2.41 -1.20 -42.27
C LEU A 347 1.10 -1.12 -41.50
N GLY A 348 0.95 -0.25 -40.51
CA GLY A 348 -0.30 -0.05 -39.78
C GLY A 348 -1.38 0.57 -40.65
N LEU A 349 -1.03 1.50 -41.53
CA LEU A 349 -1.96 2.09 -42.51
C LEU A 349 -2.43 1.06 -43.50
N ARG A 350 -1.56 0.14 -43.96
CA ARG A 350 -1.93 -0.98 -44.85
C ARG A 350 -2.87 -1.97 -44.15
N LEU A 351 -2.61 -2.32 -42.89
CA LEU A 351 -3.48 -3.19 -42.08
C LEU A 351 -4.85 -2.55 -41.86
N LEU A 352 -4.90 -1.26 -41.52
CA LEU A 352 -6.15 -0.51 -41.34
C LEU A 352 -6.92 -0.37 -42.68
N ALA A 353 -6.23 -0.17 -43.79
CA ALA A 353 -6.83 -0.14 -45.10
C ALA A 353 -7.44 -1.52 -45.47
N ASN A 354 -6.70 -2.60 -45.24
CA ASN A 354 -7.20 -3.96 -45.52
C ASN A 354 -8.41 -4.32 -44.63
N LEU A 355 -8.43 -3.93 -43.37
CA LEU A 355 -9.59 -4.13 -42.49
C LEU A 355 -10.82 -3.32 -42.93
N ARG A 356 -10.62 -2.08 -43.39
CA ARG A 356 -11.70 -1.23 -43.93
C ARG A 356 -12.24 -1.76 -45.26
N PHE A 357 -11.37 -2.25 -46.17
CA PHE A 357 -11.77 -2.81 -47.46
C PHE A 357 -12.33 -4.22 -47.30
N GLY A 358 -11.92 -5.02 -46.32
CA GLY A 358 -12.50 -6.30 -45.98
C GLY A 358 -13.94 -6.21 -45.47
N ALA A 359 -14.22 -5.20 -44.63
CA ALA A 359 -15.57 -4.91 -44.12
C ALA A 359 -16.54 -4.38 -45.23
N ALA A 360 -16.00 -3.73 -46.27
CA ALA A 360 -16.80 -3.21 -47.37
C ALA A 360 -17.13 -4.28 -48.47
N ARG A 361 -16.51 -5.46 -48.42
CA ARG A 361 -16.79 -6.59 -49.36
C ARG A 361 -17.72 -7.65 -48.77
N GLY A 362 -18.20 -7.48 -47.57
CA GLY A 362 -19.12 -8.38 -46.86
C GLY A 362 -20.60 -7.95 -46.87
N HIS A 363 -20.97 -7.00 -47.76
CA HIS A 363 -22.36 -6.61 -48.00
C HIS A 363 -22.72 -6.81 -49.47
#